data_8a6a248ed30a1e33b8406a92318d2700
#
_entry.id   8a6a248ed30a1e33b8406a92318d2700
#
_cell.length_a   1.000
_cell.length_b   1.000
_cell.length_c   1.000
_cell.angle_alpha   90.00
_cell.angle_beta   90.00
_cell.angle_gamma   90.00
#
_symmetry.space_group_name_H-M   'P 1'
#
loop_
_entity.id
_entity.type
_entity.pdbx_description
1 polymer ?
#
loop_
_entity_poly.entity_id
_entity_poly.type
_entity_poly.pdbx_seq_one_letter_code
_entity_poly.pdbx_strand_id
1 'polypeptide(L)'
;MTQDKREHPGRGSDRVEDKAMTDEGKSRRVNRRSLMAGIGGGAAALLAAPHVARAQSPIIWKMATSWPKGSPGPGGNAQRLADMITTMSGGRLTVQLFGAGELVPPFEVFDAVASGAAECGHSSPYYWQGKDQAFHFFTGIPFGLTAEEHAGWLYFGGGQELWNKAYEPFGVVPFLSGSSGVQAGGWFAKEINTLDDLKGLKMRIAGLGGTVMRRLGVNVVLLPPGEIFAAMQAGTIDAAEWVGPWNDLAFGLYKVAPYYYMPAFHELGPALELIVNKAQYEALPEDLREIVKRASMASSMEALADFTFHNIESFRPLLEKKGVELRTFSPEIVNALAVESEKVLADIASASPLAKEVHDSFVAYRAKAVEYASSATLAGLAMRDAALTR
;
A
#
# COMPACT_ATOMS: atom_id res chain seq x y z
N MET A 1 -30.16 -17.80 49.53
CA MET A 1 -31.58 -18.06 49.23
C MET A 1 -31.71 -17.93 47.73
N THR A 2 -32.01 -18.85 46.92
CA THR A 2 -32.40 -20.26 46.95
C THR A 2 -31.93 -20.84 45.60
N GLN A 3 -31.34 -22.02 45.70
CA GLN A 3 -31.03 -22.93 44.57
C GLN A 3 -32.35 -23.37 43.90
N ASP A 4 -32.29 -23.71 42.63
CA ASP A 4 -32.98 -24.92 42.18
C ASP A 4 -32.17 -25.61 41.04
N LYS A 5 -31.94 -26.90 41.28
CA LYS A 5 -31.37 -27.92 40.41
C LYS A 5 -32.55 -28.70 39.80
N ARG A 6 -32.37 -29.24 38.59
CA ARG A 6 -32.93 -30.55 38.10
C ARG A 6 -32.14 -30.93 36.82
N GLU A 7 -31.28 -31.88 36.87
CA GLU A 7 -31.35 -33.36 36.85
C GLU A 7 -31.75 -33.97 35.49
N HIS A 8 -30.79 -34.79 34.99
CA HIS A 8 -30.94 -35.80 33.91
C HIS A 8 -31.84 -36.97 34.31
N PRO A 9 -32.38 -37.75 33.32
CA PRO A 9 -31.85 -39.10 33.05
C PRO A 9 -31.88 -39.42 31.53
N GLY A 10 -31.33 -40.48 30.99
CA GLY A 10 -30.73 -41.74 31.42
C GLY A 10 -30.62 -42.68 30.21
N ARG A 11 -29.67 -43.46 30.21
CA ARG A 11 -29.21 -44.61 29.38
C ARG A 11 -30.32 -45.41 28.62
N GLY A 12 -29.92 -45.92 27.43
CA GLY A 12 -30.49 -47.08 26.77
C GLY A 12 -29.45 -47.75 25.86
N SER A 13 -28.84 -48.78 26.33
CA SER A 13 -27.97 -49.72 25.60
C SER A 13 -28.85 -50.81 24.97
N ASP A 14 -28.66 -51.18 23.73
CA ASP A 14 -29.06 -52.48 23.22
C ASP A 14 -27.95 -53.05 22.28
N ARG A 15 -27.45 -54.20 22.72
CA ARG A 15 -26.64 -55.14 21.95
C ARG A 15 -27.57 -56.10 21.23
N VAL A 16 -27.29 -56.40 19.98
CA VAL A 16 -27.75 -57.68 19.36
C VAL A 16 -26.63 -58.16 18.43
N GLU A 17 -25.99 -59.17 18.87
CA GLU A 17 -25.56 -60.51 18.42
C GLU A 17 -25.25 -60.79 16.96
N ASP A 18 -24.08 -61.47 16.86
CA ASP A 18 -23.51 -62.24 15.77
C ASP A 18 -24.49 -63.25 15.12
N LYS A 19 -24.37 -63.38 13.82
CA LYS A 19 -24.57 -64.67 13.12
C LYS A 19 -23.63 -64.82 11.96
N ALA A 20 -22.66 -65.67 12.14
CA ALA A 20 -21.88 -66.29 11.08
C ALA A 20 -22.75 -67.24 10.26
N MET A 21 -22.61 -67.21 8.94
CA MET A 21 -22.91 -68.33 8.07
C MET A 21 -21.85 -68.43 6.97
N THR A 22 -21.17 -69.54 7.05
CA THR A 22 -20.29 -70.14 6.05
C THR A 22 -21.09 -70.56 4.82
N ASP A 23 -20.62 -70.27 3.62
CA ASP A 23 -20.89 -71.12 2.45
C ASP A 23 -19.70 -71.21 1.49
N GLU A 24 -19.59 -72.40 0.99
CA GLU A 24 -18.44 -73.04 0.39
C GLU A 24 -18.17 -72.63 -1.06
N GLY A 25 -16.94 -72.79 -1.46
CA GLY A 25 -16.39 -72.48 -2.77
C GLY A 25 -16.99 -73.22 -3.96
N LYS A 26 -16.96 -72.55 -5.06
CA LYS A 26 -16.92 -73.16 -6.42
C LYS A 26 -15.91 -72.47 -7.29
N SER A 27 -14.75 -73.09 -7.42
CA SER A 27 -13.74 -72.83 -8.43
C SER A 27 -14.32 -72.98 -9.84
N ARG A 28 -14.47 -71.87 -10.55
CA ARG A 28 -14.72 -71.90 -12.00
C ARG A 28 -13.38 -71.77 -12.74
N ARG A 29 -12.92 -72.90 -13.29
CA ARG A 29 -11.82 -72.93 -14.27
C ARG A 29 -12.20 -72.17 -15.51
N VAL A 30 -11.53 -71.10 -15.81
CA VAL A 30 -11.66 -70.34 -17.07
C VAL A 30 -10.92 -71.08 -18.18
N ASN A 31 -11.66 -71.51 -19.20
CA ASN A 31 -11.17 -72.32 -20.31
C ASN A 31 -10.42 -71.44 -21.34
N ARG A 32 -9.22 -71.86 -21.71
CA ARG A 32 -8.25 -71.17 -22.59
C ARG A 32 -8.75 -70.86 -24.03
N ARG A 33 -10.03 -71.15 -24.38
CA ARG A 33 -10.56 -70.98 -25.72
C ARG A 33 -11.42 -69.72 -25.94
N SER A 34 -11.66 -68.86 -24.91
CA SER A 34 -12.41 -67.60 -24.99
C SER A 34 -11.53 -66.35 -25.05
N LEU A 35 -10.21 -66.51 -25.27
CA LEU A 35 -9.27 -65.39 -25.24
C LEU A 35 -8.88 -64.84 -26.61
N MET A 36 -9.57 -65.26 -27.69
CA MET A 36 -9.20 -64.91 -29.08
C MET A 36 -10.29 -64.18 -29.84
N ALA A 37 -11.33 -63.63 -29.19
CA ALA A 37 -12.43 -62.89 -29.89
C ALA A 37 -12.59 -61.47 -29.37
N GLY A 38 -11.53 -60.80 -28.89
CA GLY A 38 -11.59 -59.46 -28.31
C GLY A 38 -10.56 -58.46 -28.83
N ILE A 39 -9.94 -58.68 -29.98
CA ILE A 39 -8.91 -57.79 -30.53
C ILE A 39 -9.54 -56.97 -31.70
N GLY A 40 -10.52 -56.16 -31.39
CA GLY A 40 -11.20 -55.33 -32.41
C GLY A 40 -11.78 -54.02 -31.87
N GLY A 41 -11.70 -53.73 -30.57
CA GLY A 41 -12.33 -52.58 -29.94
C GLY A 41 -11.44 -51.71 -29.08
N GLY A 42 -10.12 -51.99 -28.98
CA GLY A 42 -9.24 -51.37 -28.01
C GLY A 42 -8.45 -50.12 -28.44
N ALA A 43 -8.58 -49.66 -29.71
CA ALA A 43 -7.76 -48.58 -30.25
C ALA A 43 -8.38 -47.16 -30.08
N ALA A 44 -9.65 -47.06 -29.69
CA ALA A 44 -10.33 -45.77 -29.54
C ALA A 44 -10.41 -45.25 -28.07
N ALA A 45 -10.02 -46.05 -27.06
CA ALA A 45 -10.12 -45.66 -25.65
C ALA A 45 -8.82 -45.05 -25.07
N LEU A 46 -7.75 -44.91 -25.85
CA LEU A 46 -6.47 -44.33 -25.39
C LEU A 46 -6.37 -42.80 -25.66
N LEU A 47 -7.40 -42.19 -26.27
CA LEU A 47 -7.38 -40.73 -26.52
C LEU A 47 -8.19 -39.90 -25.52
N ALA A 48 -8.76 -40.49 -24.50
CA ALA A 48 -9.51 -39.83 -23.46
C ALA A 48 -8.84 -40.00 -22.06
N ALA A 49 -7.52 -40.04 -22.01
CA ALA A 49 -6.86 -39.78 -20.73
C ALA A 49 -7.09 -38.29 -20.42
N PRO A 50 -7.76 -37.93 -19.32
CA PRO A 50 -7.79 -36.53 -18.93
C PRO A 50 -6.33 -36.10 -18.83
N HIS A 51 -5.97 -35.05 -19.56
CA HIS A 51 -4.72 -34.35 -19.28
C HIS A 51 -4.80 -33.95 -17.81
N VAL A 52 -4.21 -34.74 -16.93
CA VAL A 52 -3.89 -34.31 -15.59
C VAL A 52 -2.92 -33.15 -15.81
N ALA A 53 -3.48 -31.93 -15.82
CA ALA A 53 -2.68 -30.73 -15.79
C ALA A 53 -1.74 -30.92 -14.59
N ARG A 54 -0.48 -31.16 -14.88
CA ARG A 54 0.55 -31.27 -13.85
C ARG A 54 0.46 -29.94 -13.12
N ALA A 55 -0.05 -29.94 -11.90
CA ALA A 55 -0.09 -28.74 -11.07
C ALA A 55 1.34 -28.22 -11.03
N GLN A 56 1.60 -27.11 -11.73
CA GLN A 56 2.89 -26.43 -11.61
C GLN A 56 3.07 -26.09 -10.14
N SER A 57 4.26 -26.35 -9.61
CA SER A 57 4.59 -25.92 -8.24
C SER A 57 4.32 -24.41 -8.12
N PRO A 58 3.70 -23.95 -7.03
CA PRO A 58 3.45 -22.54 -6.84
C PRO A 58 4.74 -21.72 -6.99
N ILE A 59 4.63 -20.59 -7.70
CA ILE A 59 5.69 -19.59 -7.72
C ILE A 59 5.60 -18.84 -6.40
N ILE A 60 6.72 -18.69 -5.69
CA ILE A 60 6.75 -18.00 -4.40
C ILE A 60 7.56 -16.72 -4.57
N TRP A 61 6.94 -15.57 -4.25
CA TRP A 61 7.60 -14.28 -4.20
C TRP A 61 7.73 -13.80 -2.77
N LYS A 62 8.87 -13.22 -2.43
CA LYS A 62 9.10 -12.45 -1.21
C LYS A 62 8.80 -10.99 -1.51
N MET A 63 7.92 -10.40 -0.70
CA MET A 63 7.61 -8.97 -0.73
C MET A 63 8.28 -8.29 0.46
N ALA A 64 9.33 -7.50 0.23
CA ALA A 64 9.91 -6.64 1.24
C ALA A 64 9.09 -5.35 1.38
N THR A 65 9.01 -4.76 2.57
CA THR A 65 8.29 -3.50 2.77
C THR A 65 9.02 -2.53 3.69
N SER A 66 8.79 -1.23 3.48
CA SER A 66 9.30 -0.16 4.34
C SER A 66 8.47 0.05 5.61
N TRP A 67 7.40 -0.72 5.81
CA TRP A 67 6.44 -0.55 6.90
C TRP A 67 6.62 -1.58 8.00
N PRO A 68 6.47 -1.21 9.30
CA PRO A 68 6.43 -2.19 10.37
C PRO A 68 5.32 -3.22 10.13
N LYS A 69 5.61 -4.48 10.38
CA LYS A 69 4.65 -5.58 10.18
C LYS A 69 3.39 -5.37 11.00
N GLY A 70 2.24 -5.51 10.34
CA GLY A 70 0.94 -5.34 11.00
C GLY A 70 0.60 -3.90 11.38
N SER A 71 1.42 -2.91 11.01
CA SER A 71 1.05 -1.50 11.21
C SER A 71 -0.18 -1.14 10.41
N PRO A 72 -1.07 -0.29 10.95
CA PRO A 72 -2.25 0.17 10.23
C PRO A 72 -1.85 0.98 8.98
N GLY A 73 -2.77 1.08 8.03
CA GLY A 73 -2.54 1.80 6.78
C GLY A 73 -1.55 1.09 5.87
N PRO A 74 -0.33 1.61 5.64
CA PRO A 74 0.56 1.06 4.61
C PRO A 74 0.97 -0.39 4.84
N GLY A 75 1.19 -0.80 6.11
CA GLY A 75 1.51 -2.19 6.46
C GLY A 75 0.35 -3.15 6.18
N GLY A 76 -0.88 -2.75 6.56
CA GLY A 76 -2.09 -3.51 6.25
C GLY A 76 -2.37 -3.57 4.74
N ASN A 77 -2.11 -2.49 4.01
CA ASN A 77 -2.24 -2.46 2.55
C ASN A 77 -1.27 -3.43 1.87
N ALA A 78 0.00 -3.47 2.28
CA ALA A 78 0.98 -4.42 1.76
C ALA A 78 0.53 -5.88 1.97
N GLN A 79 -0.01 -6.21 3.14
CA GLN A 79 -0.54 -7.55 3.42
C GLN A 79 -1.75 -7.88 2.53
N ARG A 80 -2.73 -6.97 2.43
CA ARG A 80 -3.89 -7.18 1.55
C ARG A 80 -3.49 -7.40 0.10
N LEU A 81 -2.54 -6.63 -0.42
CA LEU A 81 -2.03 -6.81 -1.78
C LEU A 81 -1.38 -8.19 -1.97
N ALA A 82 -0.58 -8.63 -1.03
CA ALA A 82 0.03 -9.97 -1.06
C ALA A 82 -1.04 -11.09 -1.07
N ASP A 83 -2.06 -10.94 -0.22
CA ASP A 83 -3.19 -11.87 -0.13
C ASP A 83 -4.06 -11.84 -1.39
N MET A 84 -4.30 -10.66 -1.98
CA MET A 84 -5.02 -10.52 -3.26
C MET A 84 -4.32 -11.25 -4.40
N ILE A 85 -3.02 -11.02 -4.59
CA ILE A 85 -2.25 -11.68 -5.65
C ILE A 85 -2.32 -13.20 -5.46
N THR A 86 -2.12 -13.68 -4.23
CA THR A 86 -2.18 -15.10 -3.90
C THR A 86 -3.56 -15.69 -4.18
N THR A 87 -4.62 -15.03 -3.74
CA THR A 87 -6.00 -15.51 -3.88
C THR A 87 -6.46 -15.46 -5.34
N MET A 88 -6.25 -14.34 -6.04
CA MET A 88 -6.65 -14.18 -7.44
C MET A 88 -5.94 -15.15 -8.38
N SER A 89 -4.70 -15.55 -8.04
CA SER A 89 -3.95 -16.55 -8.81
C SER A 89 -4.36 -18.00 -8.50
N GLY A 90 -5.28 -18.21 -7.54
CA GLY A 90 -5.61 -19.56 -7.04
C GLY A 90 -4.41 -20.26 -6.39
N GLY A 91 -3.51 -19.49 -5.78
CA GLY A 91 -2.28 -19.99 -5.14
C GLY A 91 -1.14 -20.34 -6.13
N ARG A 92 -1.31 -20.08 -7.43
CA ARG A 92 -0.22 -20.31 -8.41
C ARG A 92 0.94 -19.33 -8.24
N LEU A 93 0.65 -18.12 -7.74
CA LEU A 93 1.64 -17.13 -7.31
C LEU A 93 1.35 -16.80 -5.84
N THR A 94 2.21 -17.24 -4.95
CA THR A 94 2.11 -16.95 -3.50
C THR A 94 3.08 -15.84 -3.13
N VAL A 95 2.58 -14.79 -2.47
CA VAL A 95 3.39 -13.65 -2.02
C VAL A 95 3.55 -13.70 -0.51
N GLN A 96 4.80 -13.79 -0.05
CA GLN A 96 5.18 -13.79 1.35
C GLN A 96 5.65 -12.40 1.77
N LEU A 97 4.93 -11.76 2.70
CA LEU A 97 5.25 -10.42 3.18
C LEU A 97 6.32 -10.46 4.29
N PHE A 98 7.31 -9.59 4.15
CA PHE A 98 8.35 -9.28 5.13
C PHE A 98 8.24 -7.82 5.54
N GLY A 99 8.01 -7.57 6.82
CA GLY A 99 7.94 -6.21 7.39
C GLY A 99 9.29 -5.51 7.38
N ALA A 100 9.28 -4.21 7.67
CA ALA A 100 10.48 -3.38 7.76
C ALA A 100 11.54 -4.01 8.67
N GLY A 101 12.74 -4.24 8.16
CA GLY A 101 13.86 -4.84 8.89
C GLY A 101 13.84 -6.37 8.97
N GLU A 102 12.78 -7.07 8.51
CA GLU A 102 12.76 -8.54 8.53
C GLU A 102 13.61 -9.17 7.42
N LEU A 103 13.65 -8.57 6.25
CA LEU A 103 14.45 -9.04 5.10
C LEU A 103 15.60 -8.07 4.79
N VAL A 104 15.29 -6.78 4.71
CA VAL A 104 16.24 -5.68 4.47
C VAL A 104 15.84 -4.45 5.28
N PRO A 105 16.77 -3.50 5.53
CA PRO A 105 16.44 -2.21 6.12
C PRO A 105 15.32 -1.49 5.33
N PRO A 106 14.46 -0.69 5.99
CA PRO A 106 13.26 -0.10 5.37
C PRO A 106 13.51 0.71 4.10
N PHE A 107 14.66 1.39 4.00
CA PHE A 107 15.03 2.21 2.85
C PHE A 107 15.91 1.49 1.82
N GLU A 108 16.11 0.17 1.97
CA GLU A 108 16.84 -0.68 1.03
C GLU A 108 15.92 -1.61 0.21
N VAL A 109 14.58 -1.47 0.37
CA VAL A 109 13.59 -2.30 -0.32
C VAL A 109 13.74 -2.22 -1.84
N PHE A 110 13.99 -1.04 -2.41
CA PHE A 110 14.19 -0.87 -3.84
C PHE A 110 15.43 -1.63 -4.33
N ASP A 111 16.54 -1.53 -3.60
CA ASP A 111 17.79 -2.22 -3.97
C ASP A 111 17.68 -3.73 -3.85
N ALA A 112 16.92 -4.22 -2.85
CA ALA A 112 16.62 -5.64 -2.72
C ALA A 112 15.80 -6.17 -3.91
N VAL A 113 14.83 -5.40 -4.40
CA VAL A 113 14.04 -5.78 -5.57
C VAL A 113 14.89 -5.66 -6.86
N ALA A 114 15.63 -4.57 -7.04
CA ALA A 114 16.48 -4.36 -8.21
C ALA A 114 17.53 -5.47 -8.36
N SER A 115 18.14 -5.89 -7.26
CA SER A 115 19.13 -6.99 -7.26
C SER A 115 18.52 -8.40 -7.34
N GLY A 116 17.19 -8.55 -7.17
CA GLY A 116 16.53 -9.85 -7.10
C GLY A 116 16.66 -10.57 -5.75
N ALA A 117 17.12 -9.89 -4.68
CA ALA A 117 17.11 -10.43 -3.32
C ALA A 117 15.68 -10.60 -2.78
N ALA A 118 14.76 -9.75 -3.26
CA ALA A 118 13.32 -9.91 -3.15
C ALA A 118 12.70 -9.86 -4.55
N GLU A 119 11.66 -10.64 -4.79
CA GLU A 119 10.96 -10.65 -6.07
C GLU A 119 10.11 -9.40 -6.26
N CYS A 120 9.56 -8.85 -5.15
CA CYS A 120 8.80 -7.60 -5.15
C CYS A 120 8.95 -6.84 -3.83
N GLY A 121 8.45 -5.60 -3.82
CA GLY A 121 8.45 -4.75 -2.63
C GLY A 121 7.25 -3.81 -2.61
N HIS A 122 6.87 -3.36 -1.41
CA HIS A 122 5.81 -2.38 -1.22
C HIS A 122 6.34 -1.20 -0.42
N SER A 123 6.27 0.01 -1.00
CA SER A 123 6.87 1.20 -0.42
C SER A 123 6.26 2.50 -0.99
N SER A 124 7.04 3.57 -0.99
CA SER A 124 6.72 4.85 -1.61
C SER A 124 7.89 5.36 -2.45
N PRO A 125 7.65 5.80 -3.70
CA PRO A 125 8.68 6.18 -4.67
C PRO A 125 9.71 7.20 -4.16
N TYR A 126 9.31 8.16 -3.38
CA TYR A 126 10.20 9.23 -2.89
C TYR A 126 11.31 8.72 -1.95
N TYR A 127 11.19 7.55 -1.37
CA TYR A 127 12.27 7.00 -0.53
C TYR A 127 13.53 6.71 -1.35
N TRP A 128 13.39 6.59 -2.65
CA TRP A 128 14.47 6.34 -3.61
C TRP A 128 14.98 7.62 -4.32
N GLN A 129 14.65 8.81 -3.79
CA GLN A 129 15.05 10.11 -4.38
C GLN A 129 16.55 10.26 -4.67
N GLY A 130 17.38 9.51 -3.95
CA GLY A 130 18.83 9.47 -4.21
C GLY A 130 19.22 8.79 -5.52
N LYS A 131 18.28 8.05 -6.16
CA LYS A 131 18.50 7.40 -7.46
C LYS A 131 18.08 8.31 -8.62
N ASP A 132 16.89 8.91 -8.52
CA ASP A 132 16.41 9.93 -9.46
C ASP A 132 15.39 10.83 -8.77
N GLN A 133 15.53 12.15 -8.93
CA GLN A 133 14.62 13.14 -8.36
C GLN A 133 13.21 13.10 -8.98
N ALA A 134 13.07 12.56 -10.21
CA ALA A 134 11.76 12.36 -10.84
C ALA A 134 10.85 11.42 -10.05
N PHE A 135 11.39 10.55 -9.18
CA PHE A 135 10.61 9.61 -8.40
C PHE A 135 9.61 10.28 -7.45
N HIS A 136 9.89 11.51 -7.05
CA HIS A 136 8.95 12.30 -6.24
C HIS A 136 7.57 12.46 -6.87
N PHE A 137 7.51 12.65 -8.21
CA PHE A 137 6.24 12.85 -8.91
C PHE A 137 5.33 11.63 -8.85
N PHE A 138 5.90 10.43 -8.73
CA PHE A 138 5.12 9.19 -8.65
C PHE A 138 4.58 8.91 -7.24
N THR A 139 5.11 9.56 -6.20
CA THR A 139 4.46 9.60 -4.89
C THR A 139 3.45 10.73 -4.82
N GLY A 140 3.89 11.94 -5.13
CA GLY A 140 3.15 13.20 -5.01
C GLY A 140 4.11 14.34 -4.71
N ILE A 141 3.67 15.55 -5.01
CA ILE A 141 4.45 16.78 -4.80
C ILE A 141 3.66 17.76 -3.93
N PRO A 142 4.33 18.72 -3.28
CA PRO A 142 3.65 19.80 -2.57
C PRO A 142 2.63 20.53 -3.47
N PHE A 143 1.44 20.79 -2.92
CA PHE A 143 0.29 21.36 -3.66
C PHE A 143 -0.01 20.58 -4.96
N GLY A 144 0.17 19.26 -4.93
CA GLY A 144 0.01 18.37 -6.06
C GLY A 144 -1.42 17.87 -6.25
N LEU A 145 -1.52 16.66 -6.78
CA LEU A 145 -2.78 15.98 -7.10
C LEU A 145 -3.38 15.29 -5.87
N THR A 146 -4.70 15.24 -5.81
CA THR A 146 -5.42 14.31 -4.91
C THR A 146 -5.20 12.87 -5.35
N ALA A 147 -5.57 11.90 -4.50
CA ALA A 147 -5.41 10.47 -4.83
C ALA A 147 -6.11 10.06 -6.13
N GLU A 148 -7.33 10.57 -6.36
CA GLU A 148 -8.11 10.30 -7.57
C GLU A 148 -7.48 10.92 -8.81
N GLU A 149 -7.05 12.19 -8.70
CA GLU A 149 -6.38 12.90 -9.78
C GLU A 149 -5.04 12.25 -10.13
N HIS A 150 -4.28 11.82 -9.12
CA HIS A 150 -3.00 11.14 -9.32
C HIS A 150 -3.18 9.79 -10.02
N ALA A 151 -4.17 8.99 -9.61
CA ALA A 151 -4.54 7.77 -10.30
C ALA A 151 -4.97 8.05 -11.75
N GLY A 152 -5.72 9.15 -11.98
CA GLY A 152 -6.10 9.62 -13.31
C GLY A 152 -4.88 9.93 -14.19
N TRP A 153 -3.89 10.64 -13.66
CA TRP A 153 -2.64 10.93 -14.37
C TRP A 153 -1.86 9.64 -14.68
N LEU A 154 -1.72 8.75 -13.67
CA LEU A 154 -0.98 7.50 -13.86
C LEU A 154 -1.65 6.60 -14.90
N TYR A 155 -2.95 6.35 -14.82
CA TYR A 155 -3.62 5.37 -15.69
C TYR A 155 -4.00 5.90 -17.07
N PHE A 156 -4.24 7.21 -17.22
CA PHE A 156 -4.78 7.79 -18.45
C PHE A 156 -4.02 9.02 -18.94
N GLY A 157 -3.17 9.62 -18.10
CA GLY A 157 -2.40 10.83 -18.41
C GLY A 157 -0.97 10.58 -18.86
N GLY A 158 -0.54 9.32 -19.06
CA GLY A 158 0.82 8.97 -19.46
C GLY A 158 1.80 8.81 -18.29
N GLY A 159 1.33 8.97 -17.04
CA GLY A 159 2.19 8.88 -15.86
C GLY A 159 2.81 7.50 -15.65
N GLN A 160 2.07 6.41 -15.98
CA GLN A 160 2.58 5.04 -15.81
C GLN A 160 3.73 4.75 -16.80
N GLU A 161 3.64 5.22 -18.03
CA GLU A 161 4.72 5.08 -19.03
C GLU A 161 5.98 5.82 -18.59
N LEU A 162 5.83 7.01 -18.03
CA LEU A 162 6.93 7.78 -17.46
C LEU A 162 7.54 7.10 -16.24
N TRP A 163 6.71 6.51 -15.39
CA TRP A 163 7.16 5.76 -14.22
C TRP A 163 7.95 4.51 -14.63
N ASN A 164 7.43 3.76 -15.59
CA ASN A 164 8.14 2.61 -16.17
C ASN A 164 9.48 3.03 -16.73
N LYS A 165 9.54 4.14 -17.52
CA LYS A 165 10.77 4.69 -18.10
C LYS A 165 11.78 5.10 -17.04
N ALA A 166 11.31 5.68 -15.92
CA ALA A 166 12.17 6.10 -14.81
C ALA A 166 12.78 4.91 -14.05
N TYR A 167 12.06 3.78 -13.95
CA TYR A 167 12.52 2.60 -13.21
C TYR A 167 13.22 1.56 -14.09
N GLU A 168 13.11 1.67 -15.41
CA GLU A 168 13.73 0.73 -16.35
C GLU A 168 15.25 0.54 -16.18
N PRO A 169 16.06 1.61 -15.94
CA PRO A 169 17.51 1.47 -15.74
C PRO A 169 17.88 0.59 -14.54
N PHE A 170 16.95 0.43 -13.60
CA PHE A 170 17.16 -0.35 -12.38
C PHE A 170 16.59 -1.79 -12.49
N GLY A 171 15.98 -2.14 -13.62
CA GLY A 171 15.36 -3.45 -13.81
C GLY A 171 14.15 -3.68 -12.91
N VAL A 172 13.34 -2.64 -12.65
CA VAL A 172 12.17 -2.65 -11.77
C VAL A 172 10.92 -2.22 -12.53
N VAL A 173 9.80 -2.88 -12.26
CA VAL A 173 8.48 -2.54 -12.81
C VAL A 173 7.61 -2.01 -11.68
N PRO A 174 7.14 -0.74 -11.73
CA PRO A 174 6.30 -0.14 -10.71
C PRO A 174 4.81 -0.27 -11.02
N PHE A 175 3.98 -0.32 -9.97
CA PHE A 175 2.52 -0.26 -10.03
C PHE A 175 1.98 0.60 -8.89
N LEU A 176 0.97 1.43 -9.17
CA LEU A 176 0.19 2.08 -8.12
C LEU A 176 -0.53 1.02 -7.30
N SER A 177 -0.31 0.99 -5.99
CA SER A 177 -0.85 -0.04 -5.10
C SER A 177 -1.58 0.50 -3.87
N GLY A 178 -1.60 1.81 -3.68
CA GLY A 178 -2.29 2.44 -2.56
C GLY A 178 -2.19 3.95 -2.59
N SER A 179 -3.01 4.59 -1.76
CA SER A 179 -2.89 6.01 -1.39
C SER A 179 -3.49 6.22 0.00
N SER A 180 -2.90 7.11 0.79
CA SER A 180 -3.44 7.51 2.09
C SER A 180 -4.55 8.57 2.00
N GLY A 181 -4.78 9.14 0.82
CA GLY A 181 -5.57 10.37 0.70
C GLY A 181 -4.85 11.58 1.30
N VAL A 182 -5.61 12.62 1.65
CA VAL A 182 -5.05 13.85 2.24
C VAL A 182 -4.42 13.55 3.60
N GLN A 183 -3.17 13.94 3.75
CA GLN A 183 -2.42 13.76 4.99
C GLN A 183 -2.50 14.96 5.94
N ALA A 184 -1.92 14.82 7.13
CA ALA A 184 -1.69 15.88 8.09
C ALA A 184 -0.36 16.59 7.80
N GLY A 185 -0.30 17.89 8.15
CA GLY A 185 0.93 18.69 8.09
C GLY A 185 1.96 18.28 9.14
N GLY A 186 1.53 17.55 10.17
CA GLY A 186 2.38 16.92 11.16
C GLY A 186 2.09 17.33 12.61
N TRP A 187 2.90 16.80 13.50
CA TRP A 187 2.92 17.03 14.96
C TRP A 187 4.08 17.91 15.35
N PHE A 188 3.83 18.91 16.19
CA PHE A 188 4.83 19.89 16.59
C PHE A 188 4.84 20.03 18.13
N ALA A 189 6.03 20.05 18.71
CA ALA A 189 6.23 20.31 20.15
C ALA A 189 5.95 21.76 20.51
N LYS A 190 6.05 22.68 19.56
CA LYS A 190 5.75 24.11 19.68
C LYS A 190 4.76 24.55 18.60
N GLU A 191 3.96 25.53 18.90
CA GLU A 191 3.07 26.16 17.91
C GLU A 191 3.88 26.90 16.86
N ILE A 192 3.47 26.81 15.60
CA ILE A 192 4.11 27.44 14.44
C ILE A 192 3.18 28.53 13.90
N ASN A 193 3.44 29.78 14.26
CA ASN A 193 2.62 30.94 13.94
C ASN A 193 3.22 31.78 12.82
N THR A 194 4.56 31.80 12.72
CA THR A 194 5.33 32.66 11.81
C THR A 194 6.41 31.84 11.09
N LEU A 195 7.00 32.42 10.05
CA LEU A 195 8.16 31.82 9.35
C LEU A 195 9.39 31.69 10.27
N ASP A 196 9.52 32.56 11.27
CA ASP A 196 10.63 32.49 12.22
C ASP A 196 10.55 31.26 13.12
N ASP A 197 9.35 30.75 13.40
CA ASP A 197 9.16 29.53 14.20
C ASP A 197 9.66 28.27 13.50
N LEU A 198 9.82 28.32 12.17
CA LEU A 198 10.38 27.23 11.36
C LEU A 198 11.90 27.18 11.42
N LYS A 199 12.58 28.31 11.70
CA LYS A 199 14.04 28.39 11.67
C LYS A 199 14.68 27.55 12.77
N GLY A 200 15.52 26.60 12.35
CA GLY A 200 16.21 25.70 13.26
C GLY A 200 15.37 24.57 13.85
N LEU A 201 14.07 24.52 13.54
CA LEU A 201 13.18 23.42 13.93
C LEU A 201 13.74 22.08 13.40
N LYS A 202 13.88 21.08 14.24
CA LYS A 202 14.29 19.74 13.84
C LYS A 202 13.04 18.94 13.51
N MET A 203 12.86 18.61 12.24
CA MET A 203 11.63 17.94 11.78
C MET A 203 11.93 16.69 10.96
N ARG A 204 11.24 15.59 11.27
CA ARG A 204 11.12 14.46 10.37
C ARG A 204 10.00 14.74 9.37
N ILE A 205 10.34 14.80 8.10
CA ILE A 205 9.37 14.87 6.99
C ILE A 205 9.97 14.22 5.76
N ALA A 206 9.15 13.45 5.03
CA ALA A 206 9.56 12.75 3.83
C ALA A 206 9.36 13.59 2.55
N GLY A 207 9.88 13.11 1.45
CA GLY A 207 9.63 13.64 0.12
C GLY A 207 10.05 15.10 -0.09
N LEU A 208 9.41 15.74 -1.06
CA LEU A 208 9.69 17.14 -1.40
C LEU A 208 9.24 18.14 -0.33
N GLY A 209 8.27 17.75 0.52
CA GLY A 209 7.93 18.54 1.70
C GLY A 209 9.15 18.85 2.56
N GLY A 210 10.04 17.86 2.76
CA GLY A 210 11.29 18.05 3.47
C GLY A 210 12.24 19.01 2.77
N THR A 211 12.34 18.96 1.44
CA THR A 211 13.17 19.88 0.66
C THR A 211 12.67 21.32 0.76
N VAL A 212 11.35 21.53 0.69
CA VAL A 212 10.72 22.84 0.85
C VAL A 212 10.95 23.38 2.26
N MET A 213 10.74 22.57 3.28
CA MET A 213 10.95 22.97 4.69
C MET A 213 12.41 23.35 4.96
N ARG A 214 13.41 22.65 4.37
CA ARG A 214 14.82 23.06 4.46
C ARG A 214 15.08 24.47 3.92
N ARG A 215 14.43 24.85 2.81
CA ARG A 215 14.57 26.22 2.24
C ARG A 215 14.00 27.29 3.14
N LEU A 216 13.06 26.92 4.00
CA LEU A 216 12.50 27.81 5.02
C LEU A 216 13.25 27.75 6.35
N GLY A 217 14.41 27.07 6.40
CA GLY A 217 15.30 27.05 7.58
C GLY A 217 15.06 25.91 8.55
N VAL A 218 14.25 24.90 8.20
CA VAL A 218 14.02 23.71 9.02
C VAL A 218 15.18 22.73 8.88
N ASN A 219 15.63 22.16 10.00
CA ASN A 219 16.59 21.05 10.02
C ASN A 219 15.85 19.73 9.79
N VAL A 220 15.77 19.31 8.53
CA VAL A 220 15.02 18.13 8.12
C VAL A 220 15.84 16.86 8.18
N VAL A 221 15.26 15.83 8.78
CA VAL A 221 15.77 14.45 8.76
C VAL A 221 14.73 13.50 8.17
N LEU A 222 15.18 12.41 7.59
CA LEU A 222 14.34 11.29 7.17
C LEU A 222 14.59 10.11 8.10
N LEU A 223 13.54 9.65 8.79
CA LEU A 223 13.56 8.47 9.66
C LEU A 223 12.51 7.46 9.17
N PRO A 224 12.81 6.16 9.28
CA PRO A 224 11.81 5.13 9.04
C PRO A 224 10.60 5.28 9.97
N PRO A 225 9.40 4.85 9.54
CA PRO A 225 8.18 5.01 10.33
C PRO A 225 8.28 4.51 11.77
N GLY A 226 8.88 3.36 11.99
CA GLY A 226 9.02 2.75 13.31
C GLY A 226 9.89 3.54 14.31
N GLU A 227 10.66 4.54 13.84
CA GLU A 227 11.59 5.33 14.67
C GLU A 227 11.01 6.69 15.08
N ILE A 228 9.92 7.15 14.44
CA ILE A 228 9.38 8.51 14.59
C ILE A 228 9.01 8.82 16.06
N PHE A 229 8.21 7.93 16.67
CA PHE A 229 7.75 8.14 18.06
C PHE A 229 8.93 8.26 19.05
N ALA A 230 9.91 7.36 18.94
CA ALA A 230 11.08 7.35 19.81
C ALA A 230 11.93 8.63 19.65
N ALA A 231 12.10 9.11 18.41
CA ALA A 231 12.85 10.33 18.11
C ALA A 231 12.16 11.59 18.68
N MET A 232 10.83 11.67 18.56
CA MET A 232 10.02 12.73 19.19
C MET A 232 10.10 12.67 20.72
N GLN A 233 9.94 11.50 21.30
CA GLN A 233 9.97 11.28 22.74
C GLN A 233 11.33 11.64 23.34
N ALA A 234 12.42 11.34 22.64
CA ALA A 234 13.78 11.66 23.07
C ALA A 234 14.16 13.14 22.83
N GLY A 235 13.31 13.94 22.15
CA GLY A 235 13.62 15.33 21.78
C GLY A 235 14.75 15.47 20.75
N THR A 236 15.09 14.39 20.03
CA THR A 236 16.04 14.45 18.90
C THR A 236 15.44 15.18 17.72
N ILE A 237 14.12 15.17 17.59
CA ILE A 237 13.33 16.00 16.67
C ILE A 237 12.23 16.72 17.43
N ASP A 238 11.86 17.91 16.97
CA ASP A 238 10.87 18.81 17.58
C ASP A 238 9.50 18.67 16.89
N ALA A 239 9.49 18.09 15.68
CA ALA A 239 8.30 17.90 14.88
C ALA A 239 8.41 16.65 14.00
N ALA A 240 7.27 16.05 13.65
CA ALA A 240 7.22 14.94 12.71
C ALA A 240 5.92 14.96 11.93
N GLU A 241 6.02 14.71 10.64
CA GLU A 241 4.95 14.31 9.77
C GLU A 241 4.94 12.78 9.66
N TRP A 242 3.76 12.16 9.62
CA TRP A 242 3.65 10.72 9.35
C TRP A 242 2.58 10.44 8.31
N VAL A 243 1.29 10.43 8.65
CA VAL A 243 0.21 10.23 7.66
C VAL A 243 -1.02 11.07 8.00
N GLY A 244 -1.77 10.68 9.03
CA GLY A 244 -3.05 11.30 9.36
C GLY A 244 -3.69 10.68 10.60
N PRO A 245 -4.94 11.05 10.94
CA PRO A 245 -5.55 10.75 12.23
C PRO A 245 -5.46 9.28 12.66
N TRP A 246 -5.71 8.36 11.75
CA TRP A 246 -5.67 6.92 12.05
C TRP A 246 -4.27 6.43 12.44
N ASN A 247 -3.31 6.68 11.56
CA ASN A 247 -1.93 6.22 11.76
C ASN A 247 -1.28 6.95 12.95
N ASP A 248 -1.51 8.25 13.07
CA ASP A 248 -0.93 9.10 14.10
C ASP A 248 -1.46 8.73 15.49
N LEU A 249 -2.76 8.38 15.59
CA LEU A 249 -3.37 7.84 16.79
C LEU A 249 -2.75 6.50 17.19
N ALA A 250 -2.59 5.58 16.21
CA ALA A 250 -2.02 4.26 16.44
C ALA A 250 -0.54 4.32 16.84
N PHE A 251 0.24 5.26 16.27
CA PHE A 251 1.63 5.50 16.62
C PHE A 251 1.79 6.27 17.94
N GLY A 252 0.69 6.85 18.45
CA GLY A 252 0.69 7.56 19.74
C GLY A 252 1.36 8.92 19.71
N LEU A 253 1.47 9.58 18.54
CA LEU A 253 2.19 10.85 18.37
C LEU A 253 1.61 11.97 19.26
N TYR A 254 0.32 11.92 19.56
CA TYR A 254 -0.35 12.82 20.52
C TYR A 254 0.23 12.80 21.94
N LYS A 255 1.04 11.78 22.30
CA LYS A 255 1.69 11.67 23.61
C LYS A 255 2.97 12.49 23.71
N VAL A 256 3.54 12.85 22.57
CA VAL A 256 4.88 13.46 22.47
C VAL A 256 4.88 14.86 21.86
N ALA A 257 3.74 15.29 21.26
CA ALA A 257 3.57 16.65 20.76
C ALA A 257 2.09 17.07 20.85
N PRO A 258 1.79 18.33 21.28
CA PRO A 258 0.42 18.80 21.47
C PRO A 258 -0.20 19.39 20.19
N TYR A 259 0.59 19.97 19.29
CA TYR A 259 0.06 20.73 18.14
C TYR A 259 -0.02 19.84 16.90
N TYR A 260 -1.25 19.64 16.43
CA TYR A 260 -1.56 18.84 15.25
C TYR A 260 -2.00 19.71 14.09
N TYR A 261 -1.19 19.77 13.04
CA TYR A 261 -1.45 20.62 11.88
C TYR A 261 -2.17 19.86 10.76
N MET A 262 -3.26 20.43 10.25
CA MET A 262 -3.99 19.91 9.08
C MET A 262 -4.48 21.07 8.21
N PRO A 263 -4.62 20.84 6.88
CA PRO A 263 -4.12 19.68 6.12
C PRO A 263 -2.62 19.76 5.82
N ALA A 264 -2.09 18.68 5.23
CA ALA A 264 -0.75 18.69 4.66
C ALA A 264 -0.68 19.62 3.44
N PHE A 265 0.44 20.34 3.29
CA PHE A 265 0.77 21.05 2.06
C PHE A 265 1.51 20.15 1.05
N HIS A 266 2.20 19.14 1.55
CA HIS A 266 3.16 18.32 0.82
C HIS A 266 2.54 17.06 0.19
N GLU A 267 1.45 16.52 0.76
CA GLU A 267 0.83 15.27 0.31
C GLU A 267 -0.70 15.33 0.39
N LEU A 268 -1.33 15.65 -0.76
CA LEU A 268 -2.80 15.64 -0.90
C LEU A 268 -3.35 14.25 -1.29
N GLY A 269 -2.50 13.39 -1.81
CA GLY A 269 -2.88 12.04 -2.24
C GLY A 269 -1.65 11.22 -2.61
N PRO A 270 -0.72 10.98 -1.67
CA PRO A 270 0.52 10.30 -1.99
C PRO A 270 0.24 8.86 -2.39
N ALA A 271 0.91 8.41 -3.46
CA ALA A 271 0.82 7.04 -3.93
C ALA A 271 1.78 6.12 -3.17
N LEU A 272 1.30 4.92 -2.90
CA LEU A 272 2.10 3.77 -2.52
C LEU A 272 2.32 2.88 -3.74
N GLU A 273 3.48 2.23 -3.79
CA GLU A 273 3.88 1.42 -4.93
C GLU A 273 4.03 -0.06 -4.58
N LEU A 274 3.67 -0.92 -5.52
CA LEU A 274 4.26 -2.23 -5.67
C LEU A 274 5.38 -2.12 -6.69
N ILE A 275 6.58 -2.52 -6.31
CA ILE A 275 7.71 -2.67 -7.23
C ILE A 275 8.02 -4.16 -7.41
N VAL A 276 8.31 -4.57 -8.64
CA VAL A 276 8.61 -5.95 -8.99
C VAL A 276 9.92 -6.02 -9.76
N ASN A 277 10.77 -6.98 -9.45
CA ASN A 277 11.95 -7.26 -10.26
C ASN A 277 11.51 -7.59 -11.69
N LYS A 278 12.05 -6.87 -12.69
CA LYS A 278 11.61 -6.98 -14.10
C LYS A 278 11.75 -8.39 -14.64
N ALA A 279 12.87 -9.07 -14.37
CA ALA A 279 13.08 -10.43 -14.85
C ALA A 279 12.09 -11.42 -14.23
N GLN A 280 11.77 -11.27 -12.94
CA GLN A 280 10.77 -12.09 -12.26
C GLN A 280 9.36 -11.83 -12.78
N TYR A 281 9.02 -10.56 -13.08
CA TYR A 281 7.73 -10.19 -13.67
C TYR A 281 7.56 -10.76 -15.09
N GLU A 282 8.59 -10.60 -15.94
CA GLU A 282 8.58 -11.10 -17.32
C GLU A 282 8.57 -12.63 -17.41
N ALA A 283 9.12 -13.32 -16.42
CA ALA A 283 9.09 -14.79 -16.33
C ALA A 283 7.70 -15.36 -15.96
N LEU A 284 6.78 -14.54 -15.45
CA LEU A 284 5.42 -14.98 -15.15
C LEU A 284 4.64 -15.29 -16.45
N PRO A 285 3.76 -16.30 -16.43
CA PRO A 285 2.70 -16.44 -17.42
C PRO A 285 1.88 -15.14 -17.56
N GLU A 286 1.35 -14.89 -18.74
CA GLU A 286 0.64 -13.64 -19.05
C GLU A 286 -0.53 -13.38 -18.11
N ASP A 287 -1.30 -14.41 -17.78
CA ASP A 287 -2.43 -14.31 -16.86
C ASP A 287 -2.01 -13.94 -15.41
N LEU A 288 -0.85 -14.42 -14.96
CA LEU A 288 -0.31 -14.02 -13.65
C LEU A 288 0.22 -12.58 -13.66
N ARG A 289 0.81 -12.12 -14.75
CA ARG A 289 1.18 -10.70 -14.91
C ARG A 289 -0.04 -9.79 -14.84
N GLU A 290 -1.11 -10.17 -15.51
CA GLU A 290 -2.38 -9.39 -15.45
C GLU A 290 -2.98 -9.43 -14.04
N ILE A 291 -2.92 -10.56 -13.33
CA ILE A 291 -3.35 -10.66 -11.93
C ILE A 291 -2.56 -9.68 -11.04
N VAL A 292 -1.22 -9.63 -11.14
CA VAL A 292 -0.40 -8.68 -10.37
C VAL A 292 -0.84 -7.24 -10.64
N LYS A 293 -1.03 -6.87 -11.90
CA LYS A 293 -1.49 -5.55 -12.31
C LYS A 293 -2.88 -5.22 -11.75
N ARG A 294 -3.86 -6.14 -11.88
CA ARG A 294 -5.24 -5.90 -11.40
C ARG A 294 -5.33 -5.91 -9.88
N ALA A 295 -4.58 -6.77 -9.21
CA ALA A 295 -4.48 -6.77 -7.76
C ALA A 295 -3.93 -5.42 -7.23
N SER A 296 -2.91 -4.86 -7.90
CA SER A 296 -2.37 -3.54 -7.52
C SER A 296 -3.42 -2.42 -7.67
N MET A 297 -4.19 -2.43 -8.77
CA MET A 297 -5.28 -1.46 -8.99
C MET A 297 -6.39 -1.62 -7.94
N ALA A 298 -6.81 -2.85 -7.65
CA ALA A 298 -7.83 -3.13 -6.61
C ALA A 298 -7.33 -2.72 -5.23
N SER A 299 -6.10 -3.09 -4.88
CA SER A 299 -5.44 -2.70 -3.63
C SER A 299 -5.35 -1.19 -3.46
N SER A 300 -5.10 -0.45 -4.55
CA SER A 300 -5.05 1.02 -4.51
C SER A 300 -6.39 1.63 -4.09
N MET A 301 -7.51 1.15 -4.65
CA MET A 301 -8.84 1.62 -4.28
C MET A 301 -9.20 1.22 -2.84
N GLU A 302 -8.92 -0.04 -2.45
CA GLU A 302 -9.20 -0.50 -1.09
C GLU A 302 -8.36 0.27 -0.05
N ALA A 303 -7.09 0.54 -0.34
CA ALA A 303 -6.24 1.32 0.55
C ALA A 303 -6.82 2.72 0.78
N LEU A 304 -7.21 3.43 -0.31
CA LEU A 304 -7.81 4.76 -0.21
C LEU A 304 -9.11 4.74 0.62
N ALA A 305 -9.97 3.74 0.40
CA ALA A 305 -11.21 3.58 1.14
C ALA A 305 -10.95 3.28 2.63
N ASP A 306 -9.99 2.40 2.93
CA ASP A 306 -9.57 2.03 4.28
C ASP A 306 -9.02 3.25 5.06
N PHE A 307 -8.10 3.99 4.43
CA PHE A 307 -7.58 5.23 5.02
C PHE A 307 -8.68 6.28 5.24
N THR A 308 -9.55 6.47 4.26
CA THR A 308 -10.66 7.43 4.37
C THR A 308 -11.58 7.08 5.53
N PHE A 309 -12.02 5.81 5.61
CA PHE A 309 -12.89 5.34 6.68
C PHE A 309 -12.24 5.52 8.05
N HIS A 310 -11.03 5.01 8.21
CA HIS A 310 -10.36 5.03 9.50
C HIS A 310 -9.88 6.42 9.92
N ASN A 311 -9.53 7.31 8.97
CA ASN A 311 -9.22 8.70 9.29
C ASN A 311 -10.45 9.45 9.80
N ILE A 312 -11.64 9.22 9.20
CA ILE A 312 -12.91 9.79 9.67
C ILE A 312 -13.20 9.31 11.09
N GLU A 313 -13.14 7.99 11.33
CA GLU A 313 -13.42 7.39 12.64
C GLU A 313 -12.41 7.79 13.72
N SER A 314 -11.14 8.01 13.33
CA SER A 314 -10.07 8.36 14.27
C SER A 314 -9.94 9.86 14.55
N PHE A 315 -10.50 10.73 13.70
CA PHE A 315 -10.28 12.18 13.80
C PHE A 315 -10.77 12.75 15.12
N ARG A 316 -12.04 12.53 15.48
CA ARG A 316 -12.60 13.03 16.74
C ARG A 316 -11.93 12.40 17.98
N PRO A 317 -11.76 11.06 18.06
CA PRO A 317 -11.03 10.43 19.16
C PRO A 317 -9.60 10.91 19.33
N LEU A 318 -8.92 11.31 18.25
CA LEU A 318 -7.58 11.88 18.32
C LEU A 318 -7.61 13.28 18.97
N LEU A 319 -8.52 14.15 18.53
CA LEU A 319 -8.65 15.52 19.05
C LEU A 319 -9.13 15.55 20.51
N GLU A 320 -9.82 14.51 20.96
CA GLU A 320 -10.25 14.37 22.37
C GLU A 320 -9.13 13.90 23.31
N LYS A 321 -7.94 13.54 22.80
CA LYS A 321 -6.81 13.24 23.65
C LYS A 321 -6.36 14.50 24.40
N LYS A 322 -6.04 14.34 25.68
CA LYS A 322 -5.65 15.46 26.54
C LYS A 322 -4.43 16.19 25.98
N GLY A 323 -4.59 17.48 25.75
CA GLY A 323 -3.53 18.38 25.30
C GLY A 323 -3.33 18.45 23.79
N VAL A 324 -4.17 17.76 23.01
CA VAL A 324 -4.13 17.90 21.53
C VAL A 324 -4.85 19.18 21.09
N GLU A 325 -4.16 19.97 20.29
CA GLU A 325 -4.66 21.22 19.74
C GLU A 325 -4.54 21.19 18.19
N LEU A 326 -5.69 21.16 17.51
CA LEU A 326 -5.71 21.22 16.05
C LEU A 326 -5.32 22.63 15.59
N ARG A 327 -4.43 22.70 14.60
CA ARG A 327 -3.94 23.93 13.99
C ARG A 327 -3.97 23.85 12.46
N THR A 328 -3.90 25.01 11.84
CA THR A 328 -3.62 25.18 10.42
C THR A 328 -2.43 26.14 10.28
N PHE A 329 -1.64 25.96 9.21
CA PHE A 329 -0.60 26.95 8.92
C PHE A 329 -1.21 28.28 8.54
N SER A 330 -0.59 29.38 8.95
CA SER A 330 -1.03 30.72 8.60
C SER A 330 -0.94 30.96 7.08
N PRO A 331 -1.74 31.87 6.50
CA PRO A 331 -1.64 32.22 5.09
C PRO A 331 -0.23 32.65 4.66
N GLU A 332 0.53 33.31 5.55
CA GLU A 332 1.91 33.69 5.31
C GLU A 332 2.81 32.47 5.09
N ILE A 333 2.70 31.47 5.99
CA ILE A 333 3.46 30.21 5.90
C ILE A 333 3.05 29.45 4.65
N VAL A 334 1.74 29.29 4.38
CA VAL A 334 1.24 28.60 3.19
C VAL A 334 1.78 29.23 1.90
N ASN A 335 1.78 30.58 1.82
CA ASN A 335 2.33 31.28 0.65
C ASN A 335 3.85 31.04 0.50
N ALA A 336 4.61 31.08 1.58
CA ALA A 336 6.04 30.80 1.53
C ALA A 336 6.32 29.35 1.11
N LEU A 337 5.56 28.37 1.63
CA LEU A 337 5.63 26.97 1.24
C LEU A 337 5.33 26.80 -0.27
N ALA A 338 4.31 27.51 -0.79
CA ALA A 338 3.96 27.44 -2.22
C ALA A 338 5.07 28.00 -3.11
N VAL A 339 5.61 29.19 -2.76
CA VAL A 339 6.72 29.81 -3.52
C VAL A 339 7.96 28.93 -3.54
N GLU A 340 8.35 28.34 -2.40
CA GLU A 340 9.51 27.47 -2.35
C GLU A 340 9.25 26.13 -3.04
N SER A 341 8.00 25.64 -3.04
CA SER A 341 7.63 24.43 -3.77
C SER A 341 7.85 24.57 -5.28
N GLU A 342 7.40 25.66 -5.90
CA GLU A 342 7.59 25.89 -7.33
C GLU A 342 9.09 26.00 -7.69
N LYS A 343 9.92 26.61 -6.83
CA LYS A 343 11.37 26.64 -7.05
C LYS A 343 11.99 25.25 -6.96
N VAL A 344 11.56 24.42 -5.99
CA VAL A 344 12.05 23.04 -5.86
C VAL A 344 11.66 22.21 -7.10
N LEU A 345 10.44 22.35 -7.59
CA LEU A 345 9.99 21.66 -8.80
C LEU A 345 10.77 22.07 -10.05
N ALA A 346 11.08 23.38 -10.19
CA ALA A 346 11.91 23.88 -11.29
C ALA A 346 13.34 23.32 -11.23
N ASP A 347 13.94 23.21 -10.05
CA ASP A 347 15.26 22.61 -9.89
C ASP A 347 15.26 21.13 -10.30
N ILE A 348 14.24 20.37 -9.89
CA ILE A 348 14.10 18.96 -10.30
C ILE A 348 13.95 18.86 -11.82
N ALA A 349 13.10 19.68 -12.43
CA ALA A 349 12.93 19.69 -13.89
C ALA A 349 14.22 19.99 -14.64
N SER A 350 15.16 20.74 -14.04
CA SER A 350 16.46 21.05 -14.62
C SER A 350 17.50 19.95 -14.46
N ALA A 351 17.28 18.95 -13.59
CA ALA A 351 18.29 17.95 -13.24
C ALA A 351 18.55 16.94 -14.35
N SER A 352 17.56 16.55 -15.14
CA SER A 352 17.72 15.63 -16.26
C SER A 352 16.59 15.78 -17.30
N PRO A 353 16.83 15.31 -18.56
CA PRO A 353 15.74 15.28 -19.56
C PRO A 353 14.52 14.48 -19.10
N LEU A 354 14.72 13.38 -18.40
CA LEU A 354 13.62 12.57 -17.87
C LEU A 354 12.86 13.30 -16.77
N ALA A 355 13.56 13.90 -15.81
CA ALA A 355 12.93 14.69 -14.75
C ALA A 355 12.10 15.85 -15.32
N LYS A 356 12.58 16.49 -16.40
CA LYS A 356 11.84 17.53 -17.11
C LYS A 356 10.58 16.97 -17.77
N GLU A 357 10.67 15.83 -18.44
CA GLU A 357 9.53 15.19 -19.13
C GLU A 357 8.44 14.80 -18.12
N VAL A 358 8.82 14.22 -16.98
CA VAL A 358 7.91 13.86 -15.89
C VAL A 358 7.26 15.10 -15.29
N HIS A 359 8.06 16.13 -14.97
CA HIS A 359 7.58 17.41 -14.45
C HIS A 359 6.56 18.03 -15.38
N ASP A 360 6.89 18.19 -16.66
CA ASP A 360 6.04 18.89 -17.63
C ASP A 360 4.70 18.15 -17.82
N SER A 361 4.72 16.81 -17.89
CA SER A 361 3.52 15.99 -17.96
C SER A 361 2.64 16.17 -16.71
N PHE A 362 3.25 16.08 -15.52
CA PHE A 362 2.53 16.20 -14.25
C PHE A 362 1.91 17.58 -14.08
N VAL A 363 2.67 18.65 -14.30
CA VAL A 363 2.22 20.03 -14.12
C VAL A 363 1.12 20.39 -15.13
N ALA A 364 1.25 19.93 -16.38
CA ALA A 364 0.20 20.13 -17.39
C ALA A 364 -1.11 19.43 -17.01
N TYR A 365 -1.04 18.26 -16.41
CA TYR A 365 -2.23 17.56 -15.91
C TYR A 365 -2.78 18.25 -14.66
N ARG A 366 -1.91 18.61 -13.69
CA ARG A 366 -2.30 19.35 -12.47
C ARG A 366 -3.10 20.62 -12.79
N ALA A 367 -2.68 21.39 -13.79
CA ALA A 367 -3.39 22.61 -14.16
C ALA A 367 -4.86 22.34 -14.56
N LYS A 368 -5.10 21.28 -15.34
CA LYS A 368 -6.47 20.86 -15.74
C LYS A 368 -7.25 20.29 -14.54
N ALA A 369 -6.59 19.50 -13.68
CA ALA A 369 -7.21 18.93 -12.49
C ALA A 369 -7.69 20.03 -11.53
N VAL A 370 -6.89 21.06 -11.27
CA VAL A 370 -7.25 22.21 -10.42
C VAL A 370 -8.44 22.97 -10.96
N GLU A 371 -8.49 23.22 -12.28
CA GLU A 371 -9.62 23.89 -12.93
C GLU A 371 -10.93 23.08 -12.73
N TYR A 372 -10.89 21.78 -13.00
CA TYR A 372 -12.03 20.89 -12.82
C TYR A 372 -12.44 20.78 -11.34
N ALA A 373 -11.47 20.51 -10.43
CA ALA A 373 -11.74 20.33 -9.02
C ALA A 373 -12.39 21.56 -8.38
N SER A 374 -12.00 22.75 -8.77
CA SER A 374 -12.60 24.01 -8.29
C SER A 374 -14.09 24.09 -8.61
N SER A 375 -14.48 23.65 -9.82
CA SER A 375 -15.88 23.71 -10.31
C SER A 375 -16.73 22.51 -9.89
N ALA A 376 -16.12 21.36 -9.62
CA ALA A 376 -16.82 20.11 -9.31
C ALA A 376 -16.62 19.68 -7.84
N THR A 377 -15.45 19.15 -7.50
CA THR A 377 -15.23 18.52 -6.20
C THR A 377 -15.34 19.52 -5.04
N LEU A 378 -14.60 20.63 -5.12
CA LEU A 378 -14.58 21.63 -4.06
C LEU A 378 -15.94 22.35 -3.93
N ALA A 379 -16.54 22.73 -5.06
CA ALA A 379 -17.88 23.34 -5.07
C ALA A 379 -18.95 22.36 -4.53
N GLY A 380 -18.87 21.07 -4.90
CA GLY A 380 -19.79 20.03 -4.41
C GLY A 380 -19.69 19.83 -2.90
N LEU A 381 -18.47 19.77 -2.36
CA LEU A 381 -18.23 19.68 -0.92
C LEU A 381 -18.77 20.92 -0.18
N ALA A 382 -18.52 22.12 -0.70
CA ALA A 382 -19.02 23.35 -0.13
C ALA A 382 -20.57 23.39 -0.12
N MET A 383 -21.23 22.93 -1.20
CA MET A 383 -22.69 22.79 -1.25
C MET A 383 -23.23 21.82 -0.21
N ARG A 384 -22.60 20.66 -0.05
CA ARG A 384 -22.96 19.67 0.98
C ARG A 384 -22.86 20.28 2.37
N ASP A 385 -21.74 20.92 2.68
CA ASP A 385 -21.50 21.50 4.00
C ASP A 385 -22.52 22.63 4.31
N ALA A 386 -22.80 23.51 3.35
CA ALA A 386 -23.82 24.55 3.49
C ALA A 386 -25.24 23.97 3.69
N ALA A 387 -25.55 22.81 3.13
CA ALA A 387 -26.85 22.17 3.30
C ALA A 387 -27.01 21.52 4.68
N LEU A 388 -25.93 21.05 5.30
CA LEU A 388 -25.94 20.32 6.57
C LEU A 388 -25.73 21.19 7.81
N THR A 389 -25.24 22.42 7.65
CA THR A 389 -24.99 23.39 8.74
C THR A 389 -26.16 24.35 9.01
N ARG A 390 -27.39 24.04 8.56
CA ARG A 390 -28.61 24.84 8.80
C ARG A 390 -29.19 24.63 10.17
#